data_b490361597d88fad664c83041a6afebb
#
_entry.id   b490361597d88fad664c83041a6afebb
#
_cell.length_a   1.000
_cell.length_b   1.000
_cell.length_c   1.000
_cell.angle_alpha   90.00
_cell.angle_beta   90.00
_cell.angle_gamma   90.00
#
_symmetry.space_group_name_H-M   'P 1'
#
loop_
_entity.id
_entity.type
_entity.pdbx_description
1 polymer ?
#
loop_
_entity_poly.entity_id
_entity_poly.type
_entity_poly.pdbx_seq_one_letter_code
_entity_poly.pdbx_strand_id
1 'polypeptide(L)'
;MQVENFLSVAESLARQAGDLCLQIQQNLGDIKYKSKKDVVTRADIASEKLIVEGLRAAFPTHSIRTEEAGVIEGSDPRYRWIIDPVDGTVNFSRGIPLWGISIALHFEGKPLVAAINLPKLGELFTAARGLGAFMNGKAIHVSSETESIHAIVSNGDFNVGDAEVINEQNSRNFAREAVAFERVKCLGSAVIEGCFTACGRIDCFVMTMSYPWDIAAIALMVEEAGGKATRIDGAPLQFVDAEQAIFSNGVLHDTLIRTLAM
;
A
#
# COMPACT_ATOMS: atom_id res chain seq x y z
N MET A 1 19.40 1.10 -16.41
CA MET A 1 19.30 -0.28 -16.90
C MET A 1 18.79 -1.27 -15.85
N GLN A 2 19.44 -1.46 -14.70
CA GLN A 2 18.98 -2.49 -13.73
C GLN A 2 17.68 -2.13 -13.01
N VAL A 3 17.54 -0.89 -12.52
CA VAL A 3 16.32 -0.39 -11.83
C VAL A 3 15.13 -0.36 -12.79
N GLU A 4 15.33 0.06 -14.02
CA GLU A 4 14.29 0.05 -15.07
C GLU A 4 13.78 -1.36 -15.37
N ASN A 5 14.69 -2.37 -15.38
CA ASN A 5 14.31 -3.77 -15.56
C ASN A 5 13.48 -4.28 -14.36
N PHE A 6 13.86 -3.95 -13.12
CA PHE A 6 13.08 -4.29 -11.93
C PHE A 6 11.67 -3.69 -12.00
N LEU A 7 11.58 -2.41 -12.35
CA LEU A 7 10.31 -1.70 -12.45
C LEU A 7 9.43 -2.28 -13.56
N SER A 8 10.00 -2.54 -14.74
CA SER A 8 9.26 -3.12 -15.87
C SER A 8 8.68 -4.51 -15.56
N VAL A 9 9.43 -5.36 -14.84
CA VAL A 9 8.93 -6.68 -14.43
C VAL A 9 7.83 -6.52 -13.38
N ALA A 10 8.00 -5.67 -12.37
CA ALA A 10 6.98 -5.40 -11.36
C ALA A 10 5.68 -4.85 -11.98
N GLU A 11 5.80 -3.90 -12.90
CA GLU A 11 4.66 -3.34 -13.65
C GLU A 11 3.91 -4.41 -14.44
N SER A 12 4.65 -5.24 -15.18
CA SER A 12 4.07 -6.32 -16.00
C SER A 12 3.32 -7.33 -15.14
N LEU A 13 3.92 -7.75 -14.02
CA LEU A 13 3.29 -8.70 -13.09
C LEU A 13 2.08 -8.10 -12.36
N ALA A 14 2.15 -6.83 -11.94
CA ALA A 14 1.02 -6.15 -11.31
C ALA A 14 -0.18 -6.04 -12.26
N ARG A 15 0.03 -5.76 -13.56
CA ARG A 15 -1.02 -5.76 -14.59
C ARG A 15 -1.60 -7.16 -14.78
N GLN A 16 -0.76 -8.17 -15.00
CA GLN A 16 -1.22 -9.56 -15.21
C GLN A 16 -2.02 -10.09 -14.02
N ALA A 17 -1.54 -9.84 -12.80
CA ALA A 17 -2.25 -10.22 -11.58
C ALA A 17 -3.59 -9.48 -11.44
N GLY A 18 -3.64 -8.20 -11.75
CA GLY A 18 -4.87 -7.41 -11.78
C GLY A 18 -5.90 -7.94 -12.78
N ASP A 19 -5.48 -8.27 -14.00
CA ASP A 19 -6.34 -8.85 -15.02
C ASP A 19 -6.88 -10.23 -14.59
N LEU A 20 -6.01 -11.05 -13.98
CA LEU A 20 -6.42 -12.34 -13.41
C LEU A 20 -7.47 -12.16 -12.30
N CYS A 21 -7.26 -11.21 -11.39
CA CYS A 21 -8.20 -10.91 -10.30
C CYS A 21 -9.55 -10.42 -10.86
N LEU A 22 -9.57 -9.57 -11.89
CA LEU A 22 -10.80 -9.14 -12.55
C LEU A 22 -11.58 -10.31 -13.16
N GLN A 23 -10.90 -11.27 -13.78
CA GLN A 23 -11.54 -12.48 -14.31
C GLN A 23 -12.11 -13.36 -13.19
N ILE A 24 -11.35 -13.56 -12.11
CA ILE A 24 -11.79 -14.35 -10.96
C ILE A 24 -12.99 -13.71 -10.28
N GLN A 25 -13.03 -12.36 -10.16
CA GLN A 25 -14.10 -11.63 -9.50
C GLN A 25 -15.47 -11.85 -10.17
N GLN A 26 -15.52 -12.13 -11.49
CA GLN A 26 -16.77 -12.43 -12.20
C GLN A 26 -17.46 -13.70 -11.70
N ASN A 27 -16.68 -14.64 -11.13
CA ASN A 27 -17.20 -15.87 -10.52
C ASN A 27 -16.30 -16.23 -9.33
N LEU A 28 -16.41 -15.46 -8.24
CA LEU A 28 -15.48 -15.52 -7.11
C LEU A 28 -15.51 -16.85 -6.36
N GLY A 29 -16.68 -17.52 -6.31
CA GLY A 29 -16.88 -18.73 -5.51
C GLY A 29 -16.91 -18.44 -4.01
N ASP A 30 -16.51 -19.44 -3.21
CA ASP A 30 -16.56 -19.34 -1.77
C ASP A 30 -15.49 -18.41 -1.21
N ILE A 31 -15.90 -17.56 -0.27
CA ILE A 31 -15.01 -16.69 0.50
C ILE A 31 -14.58 -17.44 1.75
N LYS A 32 -13.27 -17.47 2.00
CA LYS A 32 -12.72 -18.09 3.21
C LYS A 32 -12.30 -17.00 4.21
N TYR A 33 -12.25 -17.36 5.48
CA TYR A 33 -11.80 -16.50 6.56
C TYR A 33 -10.53 -17.09 7.17
N LYS A 34 -9.41 -16.32 7.16
CA LYS A 34 -8.18 -16.68 7.87
C LYS A 34 -8.36 -16.54 9.38
N SER A 35 -9.15 -15.53 9.80
CA SER A 35 -9.56 -15.27 11.17
C SER A 35 -11.01 -14.76 11.20
N LYS A 36 -11.52 -14.34 12.37
CA LYS A 36 -12.90 -13.86 12.56
C LYS A 36 -13.31 -12.72 11.60
N LYS A 37 -12.35 -11.89 11.17
CA LYS A 37 -12.60 -10.69 10.33
C LYS A 37 -11.63 -10.57 9.15
N ASP A 38 -10.75 -11.53 8.95
CA ASP A 38 -9.73 -11.53 7.91
C ASP A 38 -10.16 -12.48 6.79
N VAL A 39 -10.29 -11.93 5.59
CA VAL A 39 -10.86 -12.61 4.41
C VAL A 39 -9.75 -12.95 3.43
N VAL A 40 -9.79 -14.17 2.90
CA VAL A 40 -8.98 -14.57 1.75
C VAL A 40 -9.86 -15.16 0.67
N THR A 41 -9.57 -14.87 -0.57
CA THR A 41 -10.26 -15.39 -1.73
C THR A 41 -9.32 -16.24 -2.59
N ARG A 42 -9.88 -16.93 -3.57
CA ARG A 42 -9.05 -17.62 -4.57
C ARG A 42 -8.25 -16.67 -5.46
N ALA A 43 -8.63 -15.38 -5.49
CA ALA A 43 -7.88 -14.37 -6.24
C ALA A 43 -6.56 -14.05 -5.56
N ASP A 44 -6.53 -13.94 -4.23
CA ASP A 44 -5.31 -13.71 -3.46
C ASP A 44 -4.28 -14.80 -3.75
N ILE A 45 -4.68 -16.06 -3.64
CA ILE A 45 -3.81 -17.22 -3.88
C ILE A 45 -3.33 -17.29 -5.37
N ALA A 46 -4.23 -17.02 -6.32
CA ALA A 46 -3.88 -17.09 -7.74
C ALA A 46 -2.96 -15.93 -8.17
N SER A 47 -3.24 -14.73 -7.67
CA SER A 47 -2.43 -13.53 -7.87
C SER A 47 -1.03 -13.72 -7.29
N GLU A 48 -0.95 -14.16 -6.03
CA GLU A 48 0.34 -14.43 -5.38
C GLU A 48 1.16 -15.43 -6.16
N LYS A 49 0.57 -16.56 -6.54
CA LYS A 49 1.26 -17.59 -7.32
C LYS A 49 1.84 -17.03 -8.63
N LEU A 50 1.05 -16.27 -9.38
CA LEU A 50 1.47 -15.64 -10.63
C LEU A 50 2.67 -14.69 -10.40
N ILE A 51 2.58 -13.82 -9.39
CA ILE A 51 3.63 -12.84 -9.10
C ILE A 51 4.91 -13.54 -8.63
N VAL A 52 4.81 -14.49 -7.70
CA VAL A 52 5.96 -15.22 -7.15
C VAL A 52 6.66 -16.03 -8.23
N GLU A 53 5.93 -16.76 -9.10
CA GLU A 53 6.49 -17.52 -10.21
C GLU A 53 7.21 -16.60 -11.21
N GLY A 54 6.60 -15.47 -11.56
CA GLY A 54 7.18 -14.47 -12.46
C GLY A 54 8.45 -13.83 -11.90
N LEU A 55 8.45 -13.45 -10.62
CA LEU A 55 9.64 -12.89 -9.95
C LEU A 55 10.76 -13.92 -9.84
N ARG A 56 10.45 -15.17 -9.51
CA ARG A 56 11.46 -16.24 -9.44
C ARG A 56 12.07 -16.56 -10.80
N ALA A 57 11.30 -16.49 -11.86
CA ALA A 57 11.80 -16.68 -13.23
C ALA A 57 12.74 -15.55 -13.66
N ALA A 58 12.38 -14.29 -13.32
CA ALA A 58 13.17 -13.11 -13.66
C ALA A 58 14.38 -12.88 -12.73
N PHE A 59 14.21 -13.14 -11.43
CA PHE A 59 15.21 -12.86 -10.38
C PHE A 59 15.35 -14.03 -9.40
N PRO A 60 15.93 -15.15 -9.81
CA PRO A 60 15.93 -16.41 -9.03
C PRO A 60 16.71 -16.33 -7.71
N THR A 61 17.56 -15.31 -7.55
CA THR A 61 18.39 -15.13 -6.35
C THR A 61 17.76 -14.22 -5.30
N HIS A 62 16.70 -13.47 -5.67
CA HIS A 62 16.07 -12.51 -4.74
C HIS A 62 15.15 -13.22 -3.74
N SER A 63 15.11 -12.68 -2.50
CA SER A 63 14.11 -13.07 -1.52
C SER A 63 12.75 -12.45 -1.85
N ILE A 64 11.68 -13.13 -1.42
CA ILE A 64 10.30 -12.63 -1.58
C ILE A 64 9.61 -12.71 -0.21
N ARG A 65 8.90 -11.66 0.17
CA ARG A 65 7.95 -11.65 1.28
C ARG A 65 6.57 -11.31 0.74
N THR A 66 5.59 -12.13 1.07
CA THR A 66 4.22 -11.95 0.60
C THR A 66 3.24 -12.24 1.73
N GLU A 67 2.01 -11.74 1.61
CA GLU A 67 0.99 -11.84 2.63
C GLU A 67 0.59 -13.29 2.91
N GLU A 68 0.38 -14.10 1.87
CA GLU A 68 -0.23 -15.43 2.02
C GLU A 68 0.81 -16.54 2.30
N ALA A 69 1.92 -16.57 1.55
CA ALA A 69 2.96 -17.60 1.69
C ALA A 69 4.08 -17.20 2.66
N GLY A 70 4.12 -15.96 3.13
CA GLY A 70 5.16 -15.47 4.04
C GLY A 70 6.50 -15.22 3.34
N VAL A 71 7.60 -15.72 3.90
CA VAL A 71 8.95 -15.44 3.40
C VAL A 71 9.49 -16.61 2.58
N ILE A 72 9.99 -16.31 1.40
CA ILE A 72 10.66 -17.22 0.49
C ILE A 72 12.11 -16.70 0.34
N GLU A 73 13.07 -17.38 0.95
CA GLU A 73 14.45 -16.92 0.94
C GLU A 73 15.11 -17.16 -0.42
N GLY A 74 15.90 -16.17 -0.84
CA GLY A 74 16.79 -16.23 -1.99
C GLY A 74 18.26 -16.30 -1.58
N SER A 75 19.16 -16.54 -2.52
CA SER A 75 20.61 -16.58 -2.26
C SER A 75 21.25 -15.20 -2.15
N ASP A 76 20.56 -14.13 -2.59
CA ASP A 76 20.97 -12.73 -2.41
C ASP A 76 19.92 -11.98 -1.56
N PRO A 77 20.02 -12.01 -0.23
CA PRO A 77 19.05 -11.41 0.68
C PRO A 77 19.04 -9.87 0.67
N ARG A 78 19.99 -9.22 -0.02
CA ARG A 78 19.99 -7.76 -0.20
C ARG A 78 18.78 -7.28 -0.98
N TYR A 79 18.30 -8.11 -1.93
CA TYR A 79 17.10 -7.85 -2.72
C TYR A 79 15.93 -8.61 -2.13
N ARG A 80 14.89 -7.88 -1.72
CA ARG A 80 13.66 -8.49 -1.19
C ARG A 80 12.44 -7.86 -1.85
N TRP A 81 11.70 -8.68 -2.60
CA TRP A 81 10.38 -8.32 -3.09
C TRP A 81 9.37 -8.40 -1.95
N ILE A 82 8.48 -7.42 -1.87
CA ILE A 82 7.41 -7.35 -0.86
C ILE A 82 6.11 -7.18 -1.62
N ILE A 83 5.15 -8.11 -1.40
CA ILE A 83 3.98 -8.28 -2.25
C ILE A 83 2.72 -8.33 -1.40
N ASP A 84 1.72 -7.54 -1.80
CA ASP A 84 0.32 -7.79 -1.46
C ASP A 84 -0.40 -8.24 -2.73
N PRO A 85 -0.88 -9.49 -2.78
CA PRO A 85 -1.52 -10.04 -3.98
C PRO A 85 -2.89 -9.43 -4.27
N VAL A 86 -3.63 -8.98 -3.24
CA VAL A 86 -4.91 -8.26 -3.34
C VAL A 86 -5.11 -7.40 -2.10
N ASP A 87 -4.56 -6.20 -2.07
CA ASP A 87 -4.87 -5.22 -1.04
C ASP A 87 -6.34 -4.79 -1.12
N GLY A 88 -7.03 -4.79 0.02
CA GLY A 88 -8.46 -4.51 0.07
C GLY A 88 -9.33 -5.73 -0.27
N THR A 89 -8.98 -6.93 0.20
CA THR A 89 -9.69 -8.20 -0.06
C THR A 89 -11.17 -8.14 0.33
N VAL A 90 -11.55 -7.41 1.38
CA VAL A 90 -12.95 -7.19 1.75
C VAL A 90 -13.69 -6.42 0.66
N ASN A 91 -13.11 -5.31 0.18
CA ASN A 91 -13.65 -4.53 -0.93
C ASN A 91 -13.77 -5.39 -2.20
N PHE A 92 -12.70 -6.12 -2.53
CA PHE A 92 -12.68 -7.03 -3.67
C PHE A 92 -13.82 -8.05 -3.60
N SER A 93 -14.00 -8.71 -2.45
CA SER A 93 -15.00 -9.75 -2.25
C SER A 93 -16.45 -9.25 -2.35
N ARG A 94 -16.67 -7.95 -2.13
CA ARG A 94 -17.96 -7.28 -2.18
C ARG A 94 -18.22 -6.54 -3.49
N GLY A 95 -17.26 -6.56 -4.43
CA GLY A 95 -17.37 -5.83 -5.70
C GLY A 95 -17.18 -4.32 -5.57
N ILE A 96 -16.72 -3.83 -4.41
CA ILE A 96 -16.33 -2.43 -4.22
C ILE A 96 -15.07 -2.18 -5.06
N PRO A 97 -15.01 -1.12 -5.89
CA PRO A 97 -13.92 -0.95 -6.87
C PRO A 97 -12.61 -0.41 -6.27
N LEU A 98 -12.44 -0.47 -4.96
CA LEU A 98 -11.31 0.09 -4.21
C LEU A 98 -10.42 -1.04 -3.66
N TRP A 99 -9.57 -1.58 -4.54
CA TRP A 99 -8.59 -2.62 -4.24
C TRP A 99 -7.46 -2.59 -5.28
N GLY A 100 -6.33 -3.20 -4.96
CA GLY A 100 -5.20 -3.21 -5.88
C GLY A 100 -4.22 -4.35 -5.65
N ILE A 101 -3.20 -4.41 -6.53
CA ILE A 101 -2.05 -5.31 -6.47
C ILE A 101 -0.84 -4.47 -6.12
N SER A 102 -0.09 -4.86 -5.09
CA SER A 102 1.10 -4.13 -4.64
C SER A 102 2.36 -4.98 -4.79
N ILE A 103 3.37 -4.45 -5.48
CA ILE A 103 4.69 -5.07 -5.67
C ILE A 103 5.76 -4.03 -5.40
N ALA A 104 6.58 -4.25 -4.36
CA ALA A 104 7.75 -3.43 -4.07
C ALA A 104 9.03 -4.26 -4.09
N LEU A 105 10.15 -3.67 -4.46
CA LEU A 105 11.48 -4.22 -4.25
C LEU A 105 12.24 -3.35 -3.26
N HIS A 106 12.76 -3.97 -2.22
CA HIS A 106 13.75 -3.36 -1.34
C HIS A 106 15.17 -3.82 -1.70
N PHE A 107 16.10 -2.90 -1.63
CA PHE A 107 17.54 -3.18 -1.70
C PHE A 107 18.18 -2.74 -0.38
N GLU A 108 18.83 -3.69 0.30
CA GLU A 108 19.44 -3.48 1.64
C GLU A 108 18.46 -2.83 2.63
N GLY A 109 17.23 -3.33 2.66
CA GLY A 109 16.17 -2.88 3.57
C GLY A 109 15.47 -1.57 3.19
N LYS A 110 15.85 -0.93 2.06
CA LYS A 110 15.25 0.33 1.61
C LYS A 110 14.45 0.15 0.34
N PRO A 111 13.27 0.78 0.19
CA PRO A 111 12.47 0.73 -1.03
C PRO A 111 13.30 1.18 -2.24
N LEU A 112 13.22 0.45 -3.35
CA LEU A 112 13.98 0.72 -4.59
C LEU A 112 13.06 0.94 -5.79
N VAL A 113 12.08 0.06 -6.00
CA VAL A 113 11.01 0.22 -7.01
C VAL A 113 9.67 -0.19 -6.42
N ALA A 114 8.60 0.38 -6.95
CA ALA A 114 7.22 0.06 -6.61
C ALA A 114 6.32 0.08 -7.84
N ALA A 115 5.41 -0.88 -7.93
CA ALA A 115 4.33 -0.92 -8.89
C ALA A 115 3.04 -1.29 -8.17
N ILE A 116 2.01 -0.44 -8.30
CA ILE A 116 0.68 -0.65 -7.75
C ILE A 116 -0.33 -0.56 -8.88
N ASN A 117 -1.06 -1.65 -9.12
CA ASN A 117 -2.14 -1.66 -10.11
C ASN A 117 -3.50 -1.60 -9.41
N LEU A 118 -4.34 -0.65 -9.81
CA LEU A 118 -5.72 -0.46 -9.35
C LEU A 118 -6.67 -0.83 -10.51
N PRO A 119 -6.98 -2.13 -10.72
CA PRO A 119 -7.57 -2.60 -11.98
C PRO A 119 -8.96 -2.03 -12.26
N LYS A 120 -9.78 -1.83 -11.22
CA LYS A 120 -11.14 -1.27 -11.36
C LYS A 120 -11.14 0.22 -11.74
N LEU A 121 -10.06 0.92 -11.41
CA LEU A 121 -9.91 2.35 -11.75
C LEU A 121 -9.13 2.54 -13.06
N GLY A 122 -8.52 1.49 -13.61
CA GLY A 122 -7.67 1.57 -14.79
C GLY A 122 -6.40 2.39 -14.54
N GLU A 123 -5.90 2.39 -13.30
CA GLU A 123 -4.77 3.18 -12.86
C GLU A 123 -3.61 2.27 -12.45
N LEU A 124 -2.45 2.46 -13.05
CA LEU A 124 -1.19 1.85 -12.65
C LEU A 124 -0.25 2.93 -12.14
N PHE A 125 0.15 2.79 -10.90
CA PHE A 125 1.15 3.64 -10.24
C PHE A 125 2.50 2.96 -10.24
N THR A 126 3.55 3.71 -10.57
CA THR A 126 4.93 3.24 -10.58
C THR A 126 5.86 4.26 -9.96
N ALA A 127 6.85 3.81 -9.20
CA ALA A 127 7.90 4.68 -8.67
C ALA A 127 9.23 3.93 -8.63
N ALA A 128 10.31 4.68 -8.79
CA ALA A 128 11.66 4.17 -8.54
C ALA A 128 12.48 5.25 -7.85
N ARG A 129 13.31 4.84 -6.89
CA ARG A 129 14.09 5.76 -6.07
C ARG A 129 14.92 6.73 -6.91
N GLY A 130 14.67 8.02 -6.72
CA GLY A 130 15.34 9.13 -7.43
C GLY A 130 14.87 9.35 -8.87
N LEU A 131 13.81 8.65 -9.31
CA LEU A 131 13.26 8.78 -10.67
C LEU A 131 11.84 9.36 -10.69
N GLY A 132 11.23 9.60 -9.52
CA GLY A 132 9.88 10.12 -9.39
C GLY A 132 8.80 9.05 -9.38
N ALA A 133 7.55 9.50 -9.20
CA ALA A 133 6.33 8.68 -9.21
C ALA A 133 5.47 9.01 -10.43
N PHE A 134 4.78 7.99 -10.94
CA PHE A 134 3.99 8.09 -12.16
C PHE A 134 2.66 7.36 -12.02
N MET A 135 1.61 7.87 -12.63
CA MET A 135 0.33 7.20 -12.83
C MET A 135 0.06 7.07 -14.32
N ASN A 136 -0.07 5.85 -14.82
CA ASN A 136 -0.22 5.55 -16.25
C ASN A 136 0.86 6.25 -17.13
N GLY A 137 2.10 6.26 -16.65
CA GLY A 137 3.26 6.88 -17.32
C GLY A 137 3.31 8.40 -17.26
N LYS A 138 2.39 9.07 -16.58
CA LYS A 138 2.42 10.53 -16.34
C LYS A 138 2.91 10.82 -14.94
N ALA A 139 3.87 11.73 -14.80
CA ALA A 139 4.38 12.14 -13.51
C ALA A 139 3.26 12.64 -12.60
N ILE A 140 3.32 12.25 -11.32
CA ILE A 140 2.39 12.67 -10.28
C ILE A 140 3.13 13.36 -9.15
N HIS A 141 2.40 14.19 -8.42
CA HIS A 141 2.89 14.87 -7.23
C HIS A 141 1.81 14.84 -6.15
N VAL A 142 2.23 14.85 -4.90
CA VAL A 142 1.34 15.08 -3.76
C VAL A 142 0.66 16.46 -3.87
N SER A 143 -0.39 16.68 -3.08
CA SER A 143 -1.07 17.97 -3.04
C SER A 143 -0.18 19.10 -2.52
N SER A 144 -0.54 20.34 -2.82
CA SER A 144 0.11 21.54 -2.29
C SER A 144 -0.68 22.22 -1.15
N GLU A 145 -1.67 21.51 -0.57
CA GLU A 145 -2.48 22.06 0.51
C GLU A 145 -1.63 22.32 1.77
N THR A 146 -1.80 23.48 2.38
CA THR A 146 -1.03 23.93 3.54
C THR A 146 -1.85 24.02 4.83
N GLU A 147 -3.18 24.09 4.70
CA GLU A 147 -4.10 24.28 5.81
C GLU A 147 -4.90 23.00 6.07
N SER A 148 -4.73 22.39 7.24
CA SER A 148 -5.43 21.14 7.57
C SER A 148 -6.95 21.24 7.48
N ILE A 149 -7.52 22.43 7.74
CA ILE A 149 -8.96 22.68 7.64
C ILE A 149 -9.50 22.59 6.20
N HIS A 150 -8.62 22.59 5.20
CA HIS A 150 -8.96 22.40 3.79
C HIS A 150 -8.48 21.05 3.26
N ALA A 151 -7.82 20.26 4.10
CA ALA A 151 -7.19 19.01 3.71
C ALA A 151 -8.08 17.79 4.00
N ILE A 152 -7.90 16.76 3.18
CA ILE A 152 -8.53 15.45 3.36
C ILE A 152 -7.51 14.51 4.00
N VAL A 153 -7.86 13.92 5.13
CA VAL A 153 -7.11 12.81 5.74
C VAL A 153 -7.86 11.50 5.53
N SER A 154 -7.12 10.43 5.28
CA SER A 154 -7.65 9.08 5.28
C SER A 154 -7.10 8.29 6.46
N ASN A 155 -7.91 7.39 7.00
CA ASN A 155 -7.53 6.52 8.10
C ASN A 155 -7.69 5.07 7.66
N GLY A 156 -6.71 4.21 7.99
CA GLY A 156 -6.77 2.79 7.72
C GLY A 156 -7.97 2.13 8.38
N ASP A 157 -8.28 0.92 7.91
CA ASP A 157 -9.53 0.24 8.24
C ASP A 157 -9.60 -0.16 9.73
N PHE A 158 -10.83 -0.32 10.20
CA PHE A 158 -11.14 -0.87 11.52
C PHE A 158 -11.20 -2.41 11.44
N ASN A 159 -11.03 -3.05 12.59
CA ASN A 159 -11.10 -4.51 12.72
C ASN A 159 -9.98 -5.27 11.99
N VAL A 160 -8.86 -4.64 11.76
CA VAL A 160 -7.66 -5.31 11.27
C VAL A 160 -7.07 -6.14 12.41
N GLY A 161 -7.04 -7.46 12.20
CA GLY A 161 -6.63 -8.41 13.25
C GLY A 161 -7.62 -8.50 14.42
N ASP A 162 -7.19 -9.07 15.54
CA ASP A 162 -8.01 -9.25 16.77
C ASP A 162 -7.91 -8.07 17.74
N ALA A 163 -7.37 -6.94 17.31
CA ALA A 163 -6.94 -5.88 18.19
C ALA A 163 -8.06 -4.90 18.57
N GLU A 164 -8.76 -5.18 19.66
CA GLU A 164 -9.65 -4.21 20.32
C GLU A 164 -8.94 -2.87 20.60
N VAL A 165 -7.67 -2.93 21.01
CA VAL A 165 -6.80 -1.76 21.25
C VAL A 165 -6.59 -0.92 19.98
N ILE A 166 -6.41 -1.56 18.81
CA ILE A 166 -6.22 -0.85 17.54
C ILE A 166 -7.50 -0.13 17.12
N ASN A 167 -8.66 -0.78 17.28
CA ASN A 167 -9.96 -0.14 16.99
C ASN A 167 -10.20 1.08 17.90
N GLU A 168 -9.85 0.97 19.16
CA GLU A 168 -9.96 2.08 20.11
C GLU A 168 -9.03 3.25 19.73
N GLN A 169 -7.79 2.95 19.34
CA GLN A 169 -6.86 3.96 18.86
C GLN A 169 -7.32 4.58 17.53
N ASN A 170 -7.79 3.80 16.57
CA ASN A 170 -8.37 4.30 15.32
C ASN A 170 -9.56 5.22 15.60
N SER A 171 -10.43 4.85 16.52
CA SER A 171 -11.58 5.69 16.88
C SER A 171 -11.14 7.03 17.47
N ARG A 172 -10.12 7.04 18.34
CA ARG A 172 -9.54 8.28 18.88
C ARG A 172 -8.89 9.13 17.79
N ASN A 173 -8.10 8.51 16.92
CA ASN A 173 -7.46 9.20 15.79
C ASN A 173 -8.52 9.83 14.89
N PHE A 174 -9.52 9.06 14.48
CA PHE A 174 -10.62 9.52 13.62
C PHE A 174 -11.36 10.72 14.23
N ALA A 175 -11.63 10.71 15.54
CA ALA A 175 -12.28 11.83 16.22
C ALA A 175 -11.41 13.09 16.22
N ARG A 176 -10.09 12.97 16.42
CA ARG A 176 -9.14 14.08 16.39
C ARG A 176 -8.99 14.66 14.98
N GLU A 177 -8.86 13.78 14.00
CA GLU A 177 -8.78 14.14 12.59
C GLU A 177 -10.05 14.86 12.12
N ALA A 178 -11.22 14.39 12.53
CA ALA A 178 -12.50 15.03 12.17
C ALA A 178 -12.64 16.47 12.70
N VAL A 179 -11.89 16.82 13.74
CA VAL A 179 -11.84 18.20 14.26
C VAL A 179 -10.78 19.03 13.52
N ALA A 180 -9.64 18.43 13.15
CA ALA A 180 -8.48 19.14 12.63
C ALA A 180 -8.47 19.26 11.09
N PHE A 181 -9.15 18.37 10.38
CA PHE A 181 -9.16 18.29 8.92
C PHE A 181 -10.54 18.55 8.32
N GLU A 182 -10.59 18.95 7.05
CA GLU A 182 -11.85 19.20 6.35
C GLU A 182 -12.73 17.94 6.27
N ARG A 183 -12.12 16.81 5.92
CA ARG A 183 -12.81 15.51 5.79
C ARG A 183 -11.90 14.37 6.21
N VAL A 184 -12.51 13.40 6.88
CA VAL A 184 -11.88 12.09 7.12
C VAL A 184 -12.50 11.06 6.19
N LYS A 185 -11.66 10.19 5.63
CA LYS A 185 -12.04 9.05 4.79
C LYS A 185 -11.58 7.75 5.44
N CYS A 186 -12.20 6.64 5.04
CA CYS A 186 -11.77 5.29 5.30
C CYS A 186 -12.20 4.48 4.07
N LEU A 187 -11.25 4.10 3.23
CA LEU A 187 -11.54 3.50 1.92
C LEU A 187 -11.34 1.98 1.92
N GLY A 188 -10.71 1.44 2.97
CA GLY A 188 -10.57 0.01 3.20
C GLY A 188 -9.54 -0.68 2.29
N SER A 189 -8.53 0.06 1.84
CA SER A 189 -7.41 -0.44 1.04
C SER A 189 -6.21 0.50 1.16
N ALA A 190 -5.11 0.01 1.72
CA ALA A 190 -3.91 0.81 1.94
C ALA A 190 -3.33 1.36 0.63
N VAL A 191 -3.33 0.54 -0.44
CA VAL A 191 -2.79 0.99 -1.74
C VAL A 191 -3.66 2.06 -2.39
N ILE A 192 -4.98 2.03 -2.22
CA ILE A 192 -5.87 3.09 -2.70
C ILE A 192 -5.54 4.41 -1.99
N GLU A 193 -5.50 4.38 -0.68
CA GLU A 193 -5.29 5.57 0.15
C GLU A 193 -3.87 6.13 -0.04
N GLY A 194 -2.86 5.26 -0.11
CA GLY A 194 -1.48 5.65 -0.38
C GLY A 194 -1.28 6.21 -1.79
N CYS A 195 -1.84 5.58 -2.83
CA CYS A 195 -1.81 6.08 -4.20
C CYS A 195 -2.55 7.42 -4.34
N PHE A 196 -3.69 7.58 -3.66
CA PHE A 196 -4.44 8.83 -3.68
C PHE A 196 -3.68 9.95 -2.94
N THR A 197 -2.91 9.62 -1.90
CA THR A 197 -1.99 10.56 -1.26
C THR A 197 -0.87 10.95 -2.22
N ALA A 198 -0.23 10.00 -2.89
CA ALA A 198 0.86 10.25 -3.83
C ALA A 198 0.45 11.12 -5.04
N CYS A 199 -0.81 11.03 -5.49
CA CYS A 199 -1.30 11.84 -6.61
C CYS A 199 -2.12 13.07 -6.20
N GLY A 200 -2.14 13.44 -4.92
CA GLY A 200 -2.76 14.65 -4.40
C GLY A 200 -4.29 14.64 -4.33
N ARG A 201 -4.93 13.46 -4.41
CA ARG A 201 -6.39 13.31 -4.20
C ARG A 201 -6.77 13.31 -2.71
N ILE A 202 -5.83 12.89 -1.87
CA ILE A 202 -5.88 12.90 -0.41
C ILE A 202 -4.58 13.57 0.06
N ASP A 203 -4.61 14.30 1.17
CA ASP A 203 -3.45 15.05 1.64
C ASP A 203 -2.64 14.27 2.66
N CYS A 204 -3.32 13.44 3.46
CA CYS A 204 -2.72 12.63 4.52
C CYS A 204 -3.38 11.25 4.60
N PHE A 205 -2.59 10.24 4.97
CA PHE A 205 -3.08 8.89 5.26
C PHE A 205 -2.43 8.34 6.52
N VAL A 206 -3.22 7.71 7.39
CA VAL A 206 -2.82 7.17 8.69
C VAL A 206 -3.12 5.68 8.75
N MET A 207 -2.14 4.88 9.13
CA MET A 207 -2.31 3.46 9.47
C MET A 207 -1.88 3.22 10.91
N THR A 208 -2.82 2.89 11.77
CA THR A 208 -2.56 2.55 13.18
C THR A 208 -1.92 1.18 13.33
N MET A 209 -2.09 0.31 12.35
CA MET A 209 -1.43 -0.98 12.21
C MET A 209 -1.26 -1.32 10.75
N SER A 210 -0.07 -1.75 10.35
CA SER A 210 0.24 -2.18 8.99
C SER A 210 1.24 -3.32 8.98
N TYR A 211 1.27 -4.04 7.88
CA TYR A 211 2.32 -5.00 7.56
C TYR A 211 3.22 -4.45 6.44
N PRO A 212 4.41 -5.00 6.23
CA PRO A 212 5.31 -4.52 5.18
C PRO A 212 4.70 -4.49 3.78
N TRP A 213 3.84 -5.43 3.43
CA TRP A 213 3.18 -5.49 2.13
C TRP A 213 2.15 -4.37 1.92
N ASP A 214 1.54 -3.85 3.00
CA ASP A 214 0.63 -2.71 2.94
C ASP A 214 1.37 -1.41 2.60
N ILE A 215 2.58 -1.23 3.17
CA ILE A 215 3.25 0.08 3.21
C ILE A 215 4.49 0.21 2.32
N ALA A 216 5.14 -0.90 1.92
CA ALA A 216 6.42 -0.84 1.23
C ALA A 216 6.35 -0.09 -0.12
N ALA A 217 5.31 -0.38 -0.91
CA ALA A 217 5.15 0.27 -2.21
C ALA A 217 4.66 1.71 -2.09
N ILE A 218 3.67 1.97 -1.22
CA ILE A 218 3.12 3.32 -1.06
C ILE A 218 4.12 4.29 -0.41
N ALA A 219 5.01 3.82 0.46
CA ALA A 219 6.06 4.66 1.04
C ALA A 219 6.95 5.25 -0.06
N LEU A 220 7.47 4.41 -0.95
CA LEU A 220 8.26 4.89 -2.08
C LEU A 220 7.43 5.79 -3.01
N MET A 221 6.17 5.42 -3.27
CA MET A 221 5.30 6.18 -4.15
C MET A 221 5.07 7.61 -3.65
N VAL A 222 4.76 7.75 -2.35
CA VAL A 222 4.54 9.06 -1.72
C VAL A 222 5.83 9.87 -1.66
N GLU A 223 6.97 9.27 -1.28
CA GLU A 223 8.26 9.96 -1.23
C GLU A 223 8.71 10.46 -2.61
N GLU A 224 8.62 9.62 -3.64
CA GLU A 224 8.99 9.98 -5.02
C GLU A 224 8.00 10.99 -5.67
N ALA A 225 6.79 11.10 -5.13
CA ALA A 225 5.84 12.15 -5.49
C ALA A 225 6.07 13.48 -4.76
N GLY A 226 7.09 13.57 -3.88
CA GLY A 226 7.46 14.77 -3.12
C GLY A 226 6.77 14.86 -1.75
N GLY A 227 6.12 13.80 -1.29
CA GLY A 227 5.50 13.70 0.03
C GLY A 227 6.46 13.16 1.09
N LYS A 228 5.89 12.72 2.22
CA LYS A 228 6.64 12.19 3.36
C LYS A 228 5.95 10.95 3.92
N ALA A 229 6.76 9.92 4.22
CA ALA A 229 6.33 8.66 4.83
C ALA A 229 7.16 8.40 6.09
N THR A 230 6.52 8.24 7.25
CA THR A 230 7.18 7.95 8.52
C THR A 230 6.31 7.07 9.41
N ARG A 231 6.85 6.63 10.51
CA ARG A 231 6.07 6.15 11.63
C ARG A 231 5.23 7.29 12.23
N ILE A 232 4.22 6.94 13.02
CA ILE A 232 3.32 7.90 13.66
C ILE A 232 4.05 8.88 14.62
N ASP A 233 5.21 8.48 15.14
CA ASP A 233 6.09 9.29 15.99
C ASP A 233 7.09 10.15 15.18
N GLY A 234 7.03 10.11 13.86
CA GLY A 234 7.93 10.82 12.95
C GLY A 234 9.26 10.10 12.68
N ALA A 235 9.51 8.94 13.29
CA ALA A 235 10.70 8.13 13.02
C ALA A 235 10.61 7.46 11.63
N PRO A 236 11.75 7.09 11.03
CA PRO A 236 11.76 6.36 9.77
C PRO A 236 11.01 5.03 9.86
N LEU A 237 10.31 4.66 8.78
CA LEU A 237 9.68 3.34 8.63
C LEU A 237 10.74 2.23 8.66
N GLN A 238 10.42 1.13 9.31
CA GLN A 238 11.28 -0.05 9.44
C GLN A 238 10.78 -1.24 8.61
N PHE A 239 9.54 -1.17 8.12
CA PHE A 239 8.88 -2.22 7.34
C PHE A 239 8.81 -3.56 8.08
N VAL A 240 8.42 -3.48 9.35
CA VAL A 240 8.19 -4.61 10.25
C VAL A 240 6.71 -4.84 10.49
N ASP A 241 6.35 -6.00 11.05
CA ASP A 241 4.96 -6.34 11.37
C ASP A 241 4.39 -5.43 12.45
N ALA A 242 3.11 -5.10 12.31
CA ALA A 242 2.36 -4.26 13.23
C ALA A 242 2.95 -2.84 13.39
N GLU A 243 3.55 -2.30 12.32
CA GLU A 243 4.10 -0.95 12.32
C GLU A 243 2.98 0.08 12.13
N GLN A 244 3.08 1.21 12.85
CA GLN A 244 2.22 2.37 12.64
C GLN A 244 2.85 3.29 11.60
N ALA A 245 2.11 3.67 10.57
CA ALA A 245 2.63 4.46 9.47
C ALA A 245 1.74 5.68 9.16
N ILE A 246 2.37 6.77 8.76
CA ILE A 246 1.69 7.97 8.24
C ILE A 246 2.34 8.42 6.93
N PHE A 247 1.51 8.88 6.04
CA PHE A 247 1.86 9.40 4.73
C PHE A 247 1.22 10.76 4.54
N SER A 248 1.90 11.69 3.89
CA SER A 248 1.34 13.03 3.69
C SER A 248 1.96 13.73 2.49
N ASN A 249 1.39 14.88 2.14
CA ASN A 249 1.97 15.81 1.18
C ASN A 249 3.28 16.50 1.64
N GLY A 250 3.82 16.11 2.80
CA GLY A 250 5.03 16.68 3.38
C GLY A 250 4.78 17.97 4.17
N VAL A 251 3.97 18.88 3.66
CA VAL A 251 3.66 20.17 4.32
C VAL A 251 2.82 19.95 5.59
N LEU A 252 1.81 19.09 5.52
CA LEU A 252 0.92 18.80 6.63
C LEU A 252 1.44 17.70 7.58
N HIS A 253 2.62 17.13 7.33
CA HIS A 253 3.12 15.97 8.07
C HIS A 253 3.23 16.21 9.57
N ASP A 254 3.87 17.30 9.97
CA ASP A 254 4.05 17.63 11.39
C ASP A 254 2.73 18.04 12.07
N THR A 255 1.79 18.61 11.31
CA THR A 255 0.43 18.88 11.78
C THR A 255 -0.30 17.59 12.05
N LEU A 256 -0.18 16.59 11.16
CA LEU A 256 -0.77 15.27 11.36
C LEU A 256 -0.21 14.59 12.62
N ILE A 257 1.12 14.56 12.81
CA ILE A 257 1.76 13.99 14.00
C ILE A 257 1.21 14.65 15.27
N ARG A 258 1.14 15.99 15.33
CA ARG A 258 0.58 16.71 16.49
C ARG A 258 -0.87 16.37 16.75
N THR A 259 -1.69 16.25 15.71
CA THR A 259 -3.10 15.87 15.82
C THR A 259 -3.25 14.49 16.45
N LEU A 260 -2.43 13.53 16.04
CA LEU A 260 -2.48 12.15 16.54
C LEU A 260 -1.93 12.00 17.97
N ALA A 261 -1.05 12.89 18.40
CA ALA A 261 -0.44 12.87 19.74
C ALA A 261 -1.32 13.50 20.84
N MET A 262 -2.38 14.22 20.47
CA MET A 262 -3.31 14.85 21.43
C MET A 262 -4.16 13.81 22.19
#